data_1adbdb4887c1bb1dbdc1787b1fe3a513
#
_entry.id   1adbdb4887c1bb1dbdc1787b1fe3a513
#
_cell.length_a   1.000
_cell.length_b   1.000
_cell.length_c   1.000
_cell.angle_alpha   90.00
_cell.angle_beta   90.00
_cell.angle_gamma   90.00
#
_symmetry.space_group_name_H-M   'P 1'
#
loop_
_entity.id
_entity.type
_entity.pdbx_description
1 polymer ?
#
loop_
_entity_poly.entity_id
_entity_poly.type
_entity_poly.pdbx_seq_one_letter_code
_entity_poly.pdbx_strand_id
1 'polypeptide(L)'
;MENSFARAVPQLPVANVQETQRFYHEVLGFKIDWIWGENAYGAVSRGSAEFYLLATEPPFQPVICVINVTSVDPLYEEWRARGATILSEPEDQPWGLREFTVVDNNGHRFRISQPSSVSPHQPRERIEGVTYVQRLPTVEEYRKLSDAVGWTSFTNLEAIARSLPKSLFSIVAEKDGELIGCTRVGGDGAVFFYIMDVAVMPEMQGRGIGTALMNAAVEFIRETGGGHALTYLFTGARRSSFYQRFGFEGPETWLYGMSARRLKTAGYSKST
;
A
#
# COMPACT_ATOMS: atom_id res chain seq x y z
N MET A 1 -6.11 2.51 44.22
CA MET A 1 -6.32 3.58 43.20
C MET A 1 -5.90 3.00 41.87
N GLU A 2 -6.83 2.86 40.96
CA GLU A 2 -6.57 2.40 39.59
C GLU A 2 -5.82 3.50 38.85
N ASN A 3 -4.62 3.21 38.33
CA ASN A 3 -3.86 4.18 37.54
C ASN A 3 -4.59 4.37 36.21
N SER A 4 -5.10 5.59 35.95
CA SER A 4 -5.71 5.92 34.66
C SER A 4 -4.68 6.56 33.73
N PHE A 5 -4.59 6.05 32.49
CA PHE A 5 -3.82 6.72 31.44
C PHE A 5 -4.60 7.93 30.90
N ALA A 6 -3.96 9.10 30.84
CA ALA A 6 -4.60 10.31 30.30
C ALA A 6 -4.52 10.34 28.76
N ARG A 7 -3.32 10.39 28.21
CA ARG A 7 -3.05 10.36 26.76
C ARG A 7 -1.59 10.04 26.50
N ALA A 8 -1.31 9.51 25.31
CA ALA A 8 0.04 9.42 24.76
C ALA A 8 0.30 10.65 23.88
N VAL A 9 1.49 11.23 23.95
CA VAL A 9 1.94 12.32 23.09
C VAL A 9 3.11 11.80 22.25
N PRO A 10 2.99 11.71 20.92
CA PRO A 10 4.09 11.30 20.06
C PRO A 10 5.23 12.33 20.13
N GLN A 11 6.47 11.83 20.19
CA GLN A 11 7.66 12.65 20.09
C GLN A 11 8.30 12.44 18.72
N LEU A 12 8.51 13.54 18.01
CA LEU A 12 9.02 13.53 16.64
C LEU A 12 10.47 14.04 16.63
N PRO A 13 11.43 13.31 16.07
CA PRO A 13 12.77 13.82 15.82
C PRO A 13 12.72 14.86 14.69
N VAL A 14 13.26 16.04 14.90
CA VAL A 14 13.24 17.14 13.92
C VAL A 14 14.62 17.79 13.80
N ALA A 15 14.98 18.23 12.61
CA ALA A 15 16.27 18.88 12.41
C ALA A 15 16.37 20.23 13.15
N ASN A 16 15.27 20.99 13.20
CA ASN A 16 15.17 22.27 13.86
C ASN A 16 13.77 22.46 14.43
N VAL A 17 13.69 22.64 15.76
CA VAL A 17 12.39 22.74 16.46
C VAL A 17 11.65 24.02 16.08
N GLN A 18 12.32 25.18 16.03
CA GLN A 18 11.68 26.44 15.69
C GLN A 18 11.16 26.50 14.27
N GLU A 19 11.92 25.98 13.30
CA GLU A 19 11.51 25.90 11.90
C GLU A 19 10.33 24.95 11.75
N THR A 20 10.35 23.83 12.46
CA THR A 20 9.26 22.85 12.45
C THR A 20 8.01 23.44 13.09
N GLN A 21 8.12 24.12 14.23
CA GLN A 21 6.99 24.82 14.88
C GLN A 21 6.38 25.87 13.94
N ARG A 22 7.20 26.63 13.23
CA ARG A 22 6.74 27.62 12.24
C ARG A 22 5.98 26.95 11.11
N PHE A 23 6.54 25.89 10.52
CA PHE A 23 5.87 25.10 9.47
C PHE A 23 4.52 24.55 9.96
N TYR A 24 4.48 23.96 11.15
CA TYR A 24 3.23 23.43 11.71
C TYR A 24 2.21 24.55 11.95
N HIS A 25 2.65 25.72 12.36
CA HIS A 25 1.78 26.87 12.59
C HIS A 25 1.23 27.45 11.27
N GLU A 26 2.11 27.75 10.33
CA GLU A 26 1.75 28.43 9.08
C GLU A 26 1.05 27.51 8.10
N VAL A 27 1.52 26.27 7.96
CA VAL A 27 1.03 25.34 6.94
C VAL A 27 -0.05 24.41 7.50
N LEU A 28 0.17 23.81 8.67
CA LEU A 28 -0.76 22.81 9.23
C LEU A 28 -1.75 23.41 10.24
N GLY A 29 -1.61 24.69 10.59
CA GLY A 29 -2.52 25.42 11.49
C GLY A 29 -2.47 24.97 12.94
N PHE A 30 -1.33 24.45 13.39
CA PHE A 30 -1.10 24.13 14.78
C PHE A 30 -0.75 25.39 15.57
N LYS A 31 -1.06 25.38 16.85
CA LYS A 31 -0.59 26.36 17.82
C LYS A 31 0.80 25.94 18.29
N ILE A 32 1.71 26.92 18.43
CA ILE A 32 2.99 26.74 19.11
C ILE A 32 2.71 26.84 20.61
N ASP A 33 2.96 25.80 21.36
CA ASP A 33 2.66 25.76 22.78
C ASP A 33 3.85 26.27 23.63
N TRP A 34 5.02 25.67 23.43
CA TRP A 34 6.23 26.06 24.14
C TRP A 34 7.49 25.60 23.40
N ILE A 35 8.61 26.19 23.76
CA ILE A 35 9.97 25.76 23.38
C ILE A 35 10.87 25.79 24.60
N TRP A 36 11.82 24.89 24.69
CA TRP A 36 12.79 24.78 25.77
C TRP A 36 14.21 24.60 25.19
N GLY A 37 15.22 25.23 25.88
CA GLY A 37 16.64 25.08 25.59
C GLY A 37 17.01 25.56 24.18
N GLU A 38 16.90 26.86 23.93
CA GLU A 38 17.23 27.57 22.68
C GLU A 38 16.70 26.96 21.35
N ASN A 39 16.51 25.70 21.20
CA ASN A 39 15.93 24.96 20.07
C ASN A 39 15.96 23.45 20.31
N ALA A 40 16.09 23.01 21.57
CA ALA A 40 16.31 21.60 21.86
C ALA A 40 15.02 20.77 21.88
N TYR A 41 13.93 21.37 22.40
CA TYR A 41 12.67 20.67 22.60
C TYR A 41 11.49 21.63 22.51
N GLY A 42 10.37 21.19 21.98
CA GLY A 42 9.19 22.04 21.84
C GLY A 42 7.91 21.24 21.68
N ALA A 43 6.78 21.94 21.69
CA ALA A 43 5.48 21.33 21.45
C ALA A 43 4.62 22.17 20.53
N VAL A 44 3.74 21.48 19.82
CA VAL A 44 2.68 22.04 18.99
C VAL A 44 1.38 21.29 19.24
N SER A 45 0.24 21.99 19.17
CA SER A 45 -1.08 21.38 19.34
C SER A 45 -2.12 21.94 18.38
N ARG A 46 -3.10 21.11 18.01
CA ARG A 46 -4.30 21.52 17.28
C ARG A 46 -5.48 20.66 17.74
N GLY A 47 -6.46 21.27 18.41
CA GLY A 47 -7.52 20.53 19.08
C GLY A 47 -6.96 19.60 20.14
N SER A 48 -7.24 18.30 20.05
CA SER A 48 -6.69 17.28 20.95
C SER A 48 -5.38 16.64 20.45
N ALA A 49 -4.95 16.95 19.22
CA ALA A 49 -3.68 16.48 18.70
C ALA A 49 -2.54 17.32 19.25
N GLU A 50 -1.52 16.67 19.78
CA GLU A 50 -0.31 17.30 20.33
C GLU A 50 0.90 16.48 19.91
N PHE A 51 1.98 17.17 19.56
CA PHE A 51 3.28 16.59 19.23
C PHE A 51 4.39 17.28 20.00
N TYR A 52 5.31 16.47 20.51
CA TYR A 52 6.57 16.95 21.02
C TYR A 52 7.63 16.86 19.92
N LEU A 53 8.44 17.91 19.79
CA LEU A 53 9.48 18.04 18.77
C LEU A 53 10.82 18.01 19.47
N LEU A 54 11.64 17.00 19.16
CA LEU A 54 12.98 16.83 19.73
C LEU A 54 14.03 17.14 18.66
N ALA A 55 14.88 18.14 18.89
CA ALA A 55 16.00 18.42 18.01
C ALA A 55 16.90 17.16 17.90
N THR A 56 17.11 16.71 16.69
CA THR A 56 17.86 15.48 16.39
C THR A 56 18.69 15.72 15.14
N GLU A 57 19.98 15.38 15.21
CA GLU A 57 20.84 15.46 14.02
C GLU A 57 20.41 14.42 12.96
N PRO A 58 20.25 14.87 11.69
CA PRO A 58 20.00 13.93 10.59
C PRO A 58 21.22 13.01 10.34
N PRO A 59 20.99 11.78 9.81
CA PRO A 59 19.70 11.23 9.41
C PRO A 59 18.92 10.63 10.57
N PHE A 60 17.61 10.88 10.62
CA PHE A 60 16.69 10.17 11.52
C PHE A 60 15.55 9.52 10.72
N GLN A 61 14.91 8.53 11.32
CA GLN A 61 13.80 7.82 10.66
C GLN A 61 12.50 8.65 10.74
N PRO A 62 11.85 8.92 9.60
CA PRO A 62 10.55 9.56 9.62
C PRO A 62 9.50 8.70 10.33
N VAL A 63 8.62 9.35 11.07
CA VAL A 63 7.53 8.70 11.80
C VAL A 63 6.25 8.79 10.99
N ILE A 64 5.39 7.78 11.12
CA ILE A 64 4.03 7.79 10.59
C ILE A 64 3.07 7.96 11.77
N CYS A 65 2.26 9.01 11.74
CA CYS A 65 1.20 9.25 12.74
C CYS A 65 -0.16 9.25 12.07
N VAL A 66 -1.16 8.72 12.77
CA VAL A 66 -2.57 8.82 12.38
C VAL A 66 -3.24 9.89 13.22
N ILE A 67 -3.90 10.83 12.56
CA ILE A 67 -4.68 11.89 13.21
C ILE A 67 -6.15 11.72 12.81
N ASN A 68 -6.98 11.38 13.79
CA ASN A 68 -8.41 11.29 13.56
C ASN A 68 -9.04 12.67 13.63
N VAL A 69 -9.83 13.03 12.64
CA VAL A 69 -10.50 14.32 12.51
C VAL A 69 -12.00 14.15 12.30
N THR A 70 -12.76 15.20 12.53
CA THR A 70 -14.21 15.19 12.30
C THR A 70 -14.55 15.33 10.81
N SER A 71 -13.70 16.00 10.03
CA SER A 71 -13.91 16.18 8.60
C SER A 71 -12.58 16.27 7.86
N VAL A 72 -12.38 15.36 6.92
CA VAL A 72 -11.16 15.21 6.12
C VAL A 72 -11.11 16.24 5.00
N ASP A 73 -12.19 16.38 4.20
CA ASP A 73 -12.18 17.21 2.98
C ASP A 73 -11.91 18.70 3.26
N PRO A 74 -12.56 19.37 4.24
CA PRO A 74 -12.25 20.76 4.55
C PRO A 74 -10.82 20.96 5.04
N LEU A 75 -10.26 19.99 5.79
CA LEU A 75 -8.89 20.06 6.26
C LEU A 75 -7.89 19.87 5.12
N TYR A 76 -8.19 18.98 4.19
CA TYR A 76 -7.40 18.80 2.97
C TYR A 76 -7.33 20.10 2.16
N GLU A 77 -8.47 20.76 1.91
CA GLU A 77 -8.50 22.01 1.16
C GLU A 77 -7.77 23.14 1.92
N GLU A 78 -7.92 23.22 3.24
CA GLU A 78 -7.18 24.16 4.07
C GLU A 78 -5.65 23.97 3.92
N TRP A 79 -5.17 22.75 4.08
CA TRP A 79 -3.74 22.47 4.03
C TRP A 79 -3.16 22.61 2.63
N ARG A 80 -3.91 22.19 1.63
CA ARG A 80 -3.55 22.40 0.23
C ARG A 80 -3.41 23.89 -0.10
N ALA A 81 -4.34 24.71 0.33
CA ALA A 81 -4.30 26.16 0.13
C ALA A 81 -3.12 26.83 0.85
N ARG A 82 -2.66 26.25 1.96
CA ARG A 82 -1.48 26.71 2.73
C ARG A 82 -0.16 26.12 2.21
N GLY A 83 -0.18 25.35 1.14
CA GLY A 83 1.03 24.80 0.51
C GLY A 83 1.60 23.55 1.19
N ALA A 84 0.79 22.79 1.92
CA ALA A 84 1.22 21.49 2.46
C ALA A 84 1.60 20.50 1.36
N THR A 85 2.61 19.68 1.60
CA THR A 85 3.00 18.60 0.68
C THR A 85 2.07 17.41 0.86
N ILE A 86 1.09 17.29 -0.04
CA ILE A 86 0.09 16.22 -0.04
C ILE A 86 0.65 15.01 -0.81
N LEU A 87 0.65 13.83 -0.19
CA LEU A 87 1.06 12.57 -0.83
C LEU A 87 -0.10 11.82 -1.48
N SER A 88 -1.30 11.96 -0.94
CA SER A 88 -2.52 11.36 -1.49
C SER A 88 -3.70 12.29 -1.26
N GLU A 89 -4.64 12.31 -2.19
CA GLU A 89 -5.92 13.02 -2.03
C GLU A 89 -6.86 12.24 -1.11
N PRO A 90 -7.93 12.89 -0.56
CA PRO A 90 -8.93 12.20 0.24
C PRO A 90 -9.62 11.08 -0.52
N GLU A 91 -9.55 9.86 0.02
CA GLU A 91 -10.15 8.66 -0.57
C GLU A 91 -10.83 7.82 0.50
N ASP A 92 -11.99 7.24 0.17
CA ASP A 92 -12.66 6.28 1.02
C ASP A 92 -11.94 4.94 0.96
N GLN A 93 -11.48 4.47 2.11
CA GLN A 93 -10.69 3.26 2.23
C GLN A 93 -11.57 2.04 2.51
N PRO A 94 -11.16 0.85 2.06
CA PRO A 94 -11.93 -0.38 2.27
C PRO A 94 -12.19 -0.73 3.74
N TRP A 95 -11.41 -0.18 4.67
CA TRP A 95 -11.58 -0.38 6.11
C TRP A 95 -12.53 0.63 6.77
N GLY A 96 -13.24 1.44 5.97
CA GLY A 96 -14.30 2.34 6.47
C GLY A 96 -13.81 3.68 6.99
N LEU A 97 -12.64 4.11 6.57
CA LEU A 97 -12.13 5.44 6.84
C LEU A 97 -11.98 6.22 5.53
N ARG A 98 -12.21 7.53 5.57
CA ARG A 98 -11.83 8.46 4.54
C ARG A 98 -10.52 9.12 4.94
N GLU A 99 -9.49 9.02 4.12
CA GLU A 99 -8.13 9.37 4.49
C GLU A 99 -7.40 10.14 3.40
N PHE A 100 -6.48 11.03 3.81
CA PHE A 100 -5.40 11.54 2.97
C PHE A 100 -4.09 11.56 3.74
N THR A 101 -2.97 11.68 3.03
CA THR A 101 -1.65 11.71 3.64
C THR A 101 -0.91 12.99 3.28
N VAL A 102 -0.34 13.63 4.28
CA VAL A 102 0.52 14.81 4.17
C VAL A 102 1.91 14.49 4.74
N VAL A 103 2.93 15.17 4.23
CA VAL A 103 4.31 15.10 4.71
C VAL A 103 4.71 16.44 5.29
N ASP A 104 5.38 16.45 6.44
CA ASP A 104 5.95 17.65 7.03
C ASP A 104 7.35 17.98 6.46
N ASN A 105 7.92 19.08 6.95
CA ASN A 105 9.26 19.57 6.55
C ASN A 105 10.44 18.69 7.04
N ASN A 106 10.17 17.65 7.84
CA ASN A 106 11.16 16.67 8.31
C ASN A 106 10.95 15.27 7.71
N GLY A 107 9.97 15.12 6.81
CA GLY A 107 9.63 13.84 6.19
C GLY A 107 8.67 12.98 6.99
N HIS A 108 8.17 13.42 8.14
CA HIS A 108 7.14 12.71 8.88
C HIS A 108 5.83 12.69 8.10
N ARG A 109 5.12 11.57 8.16
CA ARG A 109 3.87 11.36 7.43
C ARG A 109 2.69 11.37 8.38
N PHE A 110 1.72 12.21 8.09
CA PHE A 110 0.46 12.25 8.83
C PHE A 110 -0.64 11.71 7.94
N ARG A 111 -1.20 10.57 8.35
CA ARG A 111 -2.40 10.02 7.77
C ARG A 111 -3.59 10.60 8.52
N ILE A 112 -4.35 11.44 7.84
CA ILE A 112 -5.50 12.14 8.38
C ILE A 112 -6.72 11.32 8.03
N SER A 113 -7.53 10.98 9.03
CA SER A 113 -8.64 10.04 8.85
C SER A 113 -9.90 10.48 9.57
N GLN A 114 -11.04 10.13 8.99
CA GLN A 114 -12.37 10.18 9.60
C GLN A 114 -13.12 8.90 9.28
N PRO A 115 -14.15 8.52 10.06
CA PRO A 115 -15.07 7.48 9.63
C PRO A 115 -15.67 7.83 8.27
N SER A 116 -15.58 6.92 7.30
CA SER A 116 -16.19 7.14 5.99
C SER A 116 -17.70 7.12 6.12
N SER A 117 -18.38 8.04 5.43
CA SER A 117 -19.84 7.98 5.27
C SER A 117 -20.25 6.86 4.31
N VAL A 118 -19.31 6.41 3.48
CA VAL A 118 -19.46 5.17 2.72
C VAL A 118 -19.20 4.04 3.71
N SER A 119 -20.22 3.28 4.00
CA SER A 119 -20.11 2.07 4.85
C SER A 119 -18.88 1.29 4.43
N PRO A 120 -18.01 0.84 5.37
CA PRO A 120 -16.88 0.01 5.01
C PRO A 120 -17.43 -1.03 4.06
N HIS A 121 -16.74 -1.23 2.93
CA HIS A 121 -17.19 -2.15 1.89
C HIS A 121 -17.77 -3.35 2.59
N GLN A 122 -19.11 -3.35 2.80
CA GLN A 122 -19.78 -4.57 3.21
C GLN A 122 -19.31 -5.56 2.18
N PRO A 123 -18.64 -6.65 2.58
CA PRO A 123 -18.20 -7.63 1.61
C PRO A 123 -19.42 -7.87 0.76
N ARG A 124 -19.37 -7.43 -0.51
CA ARG A 124 -20.50 -7.64 -1.42
C ARG A 124 -20.82 -9.09 -1.24
N GLU A 125 -22.08 -9.39 -1.01
CA GLU A 125 -22.58 -10.72 -0.69
C GLU A 125 -21.80 -11.78 -1.46
N ARG A 126 -21.25 -12.80 -0.79
CA ARG A 126 -20.47 -13.84 -1.45
C ARG A 126 -21.31 -14.34 -2.62
N ILE A 127 -20.78 -14.26 -3.82
CA ILE A 127 -21.51 -14.73 -4.98
C ILE A 127 -21.55 -16.25 -4.86
N GLU A 128 -22.74 -16.80 -4.80
CA GLU A 128 -22.94 -18.24 -4.96
C GLU A 128 -22.50 -18.67 -6.36
N GLY A 129 -22.03 -19.90 -6.46
CA GLY A 129 -21.62 -20.51 -7.73
C GLY A 129 -20.21 -20.12 -8.23
N VAL A 130 -19.37 -19.47 -7.39
CA VAL A 130 -17.97 -19.29 -7.72
C VAL A 130 -17.17 -20.52 -7.32
N THR A 131 -16.48 -21.13 -8.28
CA THR A 131 -15.55 -22.24 -8.06
C THR A 131 -14.11 -21.78 -8.24
N TYR A 132 -13.20 -22.37 -7.47
CA TYR A 132 -11.77 -22.09 -7.56
C TYR A 132 -11.06 -23.35 -8.06
N VAL A 133 -10.41 -23.24 -9.21
CA VAL A 133 -9.80 -24.38 -9.89
C VAL A 133 -8.30 -24.14 -10.07
N GLN A 134 -7.49 -25.09 -9.58
CA GLN A 134 -6.05 -25.04 -9.80
C GLN A 134 -5.75 -25.44 -11.25
N ARG A 135 -5.67 -24.46 -12.10
CA ARG A 135 -5.30 -24.57 -13.51
C ARG A 135 -4.71 -23.26 -14.03
N LEU A 136 -4.06 -23.34 -15.16
CA LEU A 136 -3.67 -22.16 -15.92
C LEU A 136 -4.89 -21.57 -16.63
N PRO A 137 -5.00 -20.24 -16.76
CA PRO A 137 -5.92 -19.64 -17.71
C PRO A 137 -5.46 -19.99 -19.14
N THR A 138 -6.36 -20.09 -20.06
CA THR A 138 -6.03 -20.09 -21.49
C THR A 138 -5.54 -18.69 -21.90
N VAL A 139 -4.86 -18.56 -23.03
CA VAL A 139 -4.40 -17.27 -23.53
C VAL A 139 -5.59 -16.33 -23.79
N GLU A 140 -6.70 -16.88 -24.26
CA GLU A 140 -7.91 -16.10 -24.53
C GLU A 140 -8.60 -15.62 -23.24
N GLU A 141 -8.69 -16.48 -22.22
CA GLU A 141 -9.20 -16.08 -20.89
C GLU A 141 -8.30 -14.99 -20.27
N TYR A 142 -6.98 -15.17 -20.37
CA TYR A 142 -6.02 -14.18 -19.90
C TYR A 142 -6.18 -12.84 -20.63
N ARG A 143 -6.37 -12.87 -21.96
CA ARG A 143 -6.61 -11.69 -22.78
C ARG A 143 -7.85 -10.93 -22.30
N LYS A 144 -8.98 -11.65 -22.20
CA LYS A 144 -10.26 -11.05 -21.73
C LYS A 144 -10.11 -10.40 -20.36
N LEU A 145 -9.46 -11.09 -19.42
CA LEU A 145 -9.24 -10.56 -18.07
C LEU A 145 -8.30 -9.35 -18.09
N SER A 146 -7.20 -9.41 -18.86
CA SER A 146 -6.26 -8.29 -19.01
C SER A 146 -6.94 -7.04 -19.58
N ASP A 147 -7.77 -7.20 -20.59
CA ASP A 147 -8.52 -6.11 -21.20
C ASP A 147 -9.48 -5.49 -20.19
N ALA A 148 -10.20 -6.31 -19.45
CA ALA A 148 -11.17 -5.86 -18.44
C ALA A 148 -10.52 -5.07 -17.28
N VAL A 149 -9.30 -5.44 -16.87
CA VAL A 149 -8.59 -4.74 -15.77
C VAL A 149 -7.65 -3.64 -16.24
N GLY A 150 -7.63 -3.34 -17.55
CA GLY A 150 -6.86 -2.23 -18.14
C GLY A 150 -5.37 -2.54 -18.35
N TRP A 151 -4.99 -3.80 -18.53
CA TRP A 151 -3.60 -4.21 -18.77
C TRP A 151 -3.22 -4.34 -20.25
N THR A 152 -4.12 -4.07 -21.17
CA THR A 152 -3.96 -4.23 -22.61
C THR A 152 -2.66 -3.64 -23.16
N SER A 153 -2.30 -2.44 -22.71
CA SER A 153 -1.08 -1.73 -23.15
C SER A 153 0.23 -2.38 -22.71
N PHE A 154 0.17 -3.30 -21.73
CA PHE A 154 1.34 -3.99 -21.18
C PHE A 154 1.39 -5.47 -21.59
N THR A 155 0.32 -5.98 -22.18
CA THR A 155 0.15 -7.40 -22.43
C THR A 155 0.64 -7.78 -23.84
N ASN A 156 1.69 -8.61 -23.90
CA ASN A 156 2.11 -9.28 -25.11
C ASN A 156 1.62 -10.73 -25.06
N LEU A 157 0.59 -11.05 -25.84
CA LEU A 157 -0.06 -12.36 -25.81
C LEU A 157 0.84 -13.53 -26.23
N GLU A 158 1.79 -13.31 -27.16
CA GLU A 158 2.76 -14.33 -27.52
C GLU A 158 3.71 -14.64 -26.35
N ALA A 159 4.15 -13.60 -25.63
CA ALA A 159 4.97 -13.77 -24.44
C ALA A 159 4.17 -14.44 -23.31
N ILE A 160 2.89 -14.10 -23.14
CA ILE A 160 1.99 -14.73 -22.18
C ILE A 160 1.82 -16.22 -22.51
N ALA A 161 1.57 -16.59 -23.75
CA ALA A 161 1.45 -17.98 -24.16
C ALA A 161 2.67 -18.84 -23.78
N ARG A 162 3.88 -18.25 -23.88
CA ARG A 162 5.13 -18.90 -23.46
C ARG A 162 5.36 -18.85 -21.94
N SER A 163 4.75 -17.89 -21.24
CA SER A 163 4.91 -17.66 -19.80
C SER A 163 3.98 -18.53 -18.96
N LEU A 164 2.73 -18.69 -19.38
CA LEU A 164 1.72 -19.44 -18.62
C LEU A 164 2.20 -20.84 -18.19
N PRO A 165 2.77 -21.68 -19.07
CA PRO A 165 3.23 -23.02 -18.69
C PRO A 165 4.43 -23.04 -17.73
N LYS A 166 5.09 -21.90 -17.51
CA LYS A 166 6.24 -21.76 -16.61
C LYS A 166 5.84 -21.32 -15.19
N SER A 167 4.55 -21.16 -14.92
CA SER A 167 4.07 -20.89 -13.59
C SER A 167 4.29 -22.08 -12.67
N LEU A 168 4.78 -21.84 -11.47
CA LEU A 168 4.87 -22.86 -10.41
C LEU A 168 3.49 -23.24 -9.90
N PHE A 169 2.59 -22.26 -9.85
CA PHE A 169 1.22 -22.43 -9.41
C PHE A 169 0.33 -21.45 -10.16
N SER A 170 -0.90 -21.85 -10.37
CA SER A 170 -1.97 -20.98 -10.87
C SER A 170 -3.32 -21.45 -10.37
N ILE A 171 -4.16 -20.51 -10.02
CA ILE A 171 -5.55 -20.77 -9.67
C ILE A 171 -6.44 -19.75 -10.35
N VAL A 172 -7.57 -20.22 -10.84
CA VAL A 172 -8.61 -19.39 -11.46
C VAL A 172 -9.88 -19.44 -10.62
N ALA A 173 -10.60 -18.34 -10.63
CA ALA A 173 -11.98 -18.27 -10.15
C ALA A 173 -12.91 -18.32 -11.36
N GLU A 174 -13.90 -19.18 -11.31
CA GLU A 174 -14.87 -19.40 -12.39
C GLU A 174 -16.29 -19.21 -11.87
N LYS A 175 -17.15 -18.68 -12.71
CA LYS A 175 -18.59 -18.63 -12.49
C LYS A 175 -19.31 -18.92 -13.81
N ASP A 176 -20.29 -19.81 -13.75
CA ASP A 176 -21.09 -20.23 -14.92
C ASP A 176 -20.21 -20.68 -16.12
N GLY A 177 -19.04 -21.31 -15.83
CA GLY A 177 -18.07 -21.78 -16.80
C GLY A 177 -17.14 -20.70 -17.37
N GLU A 178 -17.27 -19.45 -16.92
CA GLU A 178 -16.41 -18.35 -17.36
C GLU A 178 -15.38 -17.96 -16.29
N LEU A 179 -14.15 -17.66 -16.72
CA LEU A 179 -13.11 -17.13 -15.83
C LEU A 179 -13.44 -15.70 -15.41
N ILE A 180 -13.55 -15.51 -14.10
CA ILE A 180 -13.83 -14.20 -13.48
C ILE A 180 -12.65 -13.63 -12.68
N GLY A 181 -11.57 -14.41 -12.54
CA GLY A 181 -10.35 -13.94 -11.88
C GLY A 181 -9.25 -15.01 -11.91
N CYS A 182 -8.02 -14.59 -11.70
CA CYS A 182 -6.90 -15.51 -11.56
C CYS A 182 -5.77 -14.93 -10.70
N THR A 183 -4.84 -15.80 -10.30
CA THR A 183 -3.52 -15.47 -9.85
C THR A 183 -2.53 -16.54 -10.24
N ARG A 184 -1.26 -16.18 -10.37
CA ARG A 184 -0.16 -17.08 -10.65
C ARG A 184 1.02 -16.87 -9.71
N VAL A 185 1.79 -17.92 -9.49
CA VAL A 185 3.07 -17.86 -8.77
C VAL A 185 4.17 -18.32 -9.72
N GLY A 186 5.23 -17.55 -9.83
CA GLY A 186 6.48 -17.90 -10.49
C GLY A 186 7.63 -17.88 -9.48
N GLY A 187 8.81 -18.31 -9.91
CA GLY A 187 10.01 -18.33 -9.08
C GLY A 187 10.89 -19.52 -9.36
N ASP A 188 11.79 -19.83 -8.42
CA ASP A 188 12.69 -21.00 -8.49
C ASP A 188 12.09 -22.27 -7.83
N GLY A 189 10.96 -22.12 -7.18
CA GLY A 189 10.27 -23.22 -6.48
C GLY A 189 10.90 -23.60 -5.14
N ALA A 190 11.82 -22.82 -4.61
CA ALA A 190 12.51 -23.12 -3.35
C ALA A 190 12.64 -21.90 -2.43
N VAL A 191 13.24 -20.81 -2.92
CA VAL A 191 13.57 -19.62 -2.12
C VAL A 191 12.82 -18.39 -2.63
N PHE A 192 12.82 -18.16 -3.94
CA PHE A 192 12.27 -16.94 -4.53
C PHE A 192 10.93 -17.20 -5.20
N PHE A 193 9.90 -16.50 -4.74
CA PHE A 193 8.55 -16.58 -5.28
C PHE A 193 8.03 -15.22 -5.69
N TYR A 194 7.32 -15.16 -6.81
CA TYR A 194 6.68 -13.96 -7.33
C TYR A 194 5.19 -14.22 -7.53
N ILE A 195 4.35 -13.49 -6.79
CA ILE A 195 2.90 -13.50 -7.04
C ILE A 195 2.61 -12.54 -8.18
N MET A 196 1.94 -13.03 -9.20
CA MET A 196 1.66 -12.33 -10.45
C MET A 196 0.18 -12.44 -10.81
N ASP A 197 -0.28 -11.50 -11.63
CA ASP A 197 -1.58 -11.56 -12.31
C ASP A 197 -2.77 -11.73 -11.33
N VAL A 198 -2.69 -11.08 -10.16
CA VAL A 198 -3.83 -11.04 -9.23
C VAL A 198 -4.89 -10.12 -9.83
N ALA A 199 -5.84 -10.70 -10.53
CA ALA A 199 -6.88 -9.98 -11.25
C ALA A 199 -8.25 -10.59 -11.00
N VAL A 200 -9.27 -9.75 -10.96
CA VAL A 200 -10.69 -10.12 -10.86
C VAL A 200 -11.46 -9.19 -11.77
N MET A 201 -12.40 -9.71 -12.54
CA MET A 201 -13.30 -8.94 -13.39
C MET A 201 -13.90 -7.78 -12.60
N PRO A 202 -13.93 -6.52 -13.14
CA PRO A 202 -14.34 -5.33 -12.40
C PRO A 202 -15.69 -5.47 -11.70
N GLU A 203 -16.68 -6.05 -12.37
CA GLU A 203 -18.03 -6.28 -11.85
C GLU A 203 -18.08 -7.32 -10.73
N MET A 204 -17.02 -8.15 -10.59
CA MET A 204 -16.89 -9.19 -9.58
C MET A 204 -15.99 -8.79 -8.41
N GLN A 205 -15.37 -7.61 -8.46
CA GLN A 205 -14.52 -7.10 -7.39
C GLN A 205 -15.32 -6.78 -6.12
N GLY A 206 -14.60 -6.71 -4.98
CA GLY A 206 -15.22 -6.41 -3.69
C GLY A 206 -16.04 -7.56 -3.07
N ARG A 207 -16.02 -8.77 -3.66
CA ARG A 207 -16.82 -9.93 -3.23
C ARG A 207 -15.97 -11.07 -2.64
N GLY A 208 -14.73 -10.78 -2.25
CA GLY A 208 -13.81 -11.75 -1.62
C GLY A 208 -13.03 -12.64 -2.58
N ILE A 209 -13.30 -12.60 -3.89
CA ILE A 209 -12.63 -13.46 -4.89
C ILE A 209 -11.12 -13.26 -4.88
N GLY A 210 -10.64 -12.01 -4.94
CA GLY A 210 -9.21 -11.71 -4.88
C GLY A 210 -8.54 -12.20 -3.58
N THR A 211 -9.27 -12.16 -2.47
CA THR A 211 -8.78 -12.70 -1.19
C THR A 211 -8.63 -14.21 -1.22
N ALA A 212 -9.58 -14.92 -1.83
CA ALA A 212 -9.52 -16.37 -1.96
C ALA A 212 -8.35 -16.79 -2.88
N LEU A 213 -8.16 -16.10 -4.01
CA LEU A 213 -7.05 -16.33 -4.94
C LEU A 213 -5.70 -16.10 -4.24
N MET A 214 -5.56 -15.01 -3.48
CA MET A 214 -4.33 -14.72 -2.73
C MET A 214 -4.06 -15.74 -1.64
N ASN A 215 -5.08 -16.18 -0.89
CA ASN A 215 -4.91 -17.21 0.14
C ASN A 215 -4.36 -18.50 -0.48
N ALA A 216 -4.88 -18.94 -1.62
CA ALA A 216 -4.40 -20.13 -2.31
C ALA A 216 -2.94 -19.97 -2.77
N ALA A 217 -2.56 -18.81 -3.31
CA ALA A 217 -1.18 -18.54 -3.70
C ALA A 217 -0.21 -18.54 -2.51
N VAL A 218 -0.61 -17.90 -1.40
CA VAL A 218 0.19 -17.86 -0.16
C VAL A 218 0.34 -19.25 0.45
N GLU A 219 -0.72 -20.05 0.45
CA GLU A 219 -0.68 -21.42 0.95
C GLU A 219 0.29 -22.27 0.13
N PHE A 220 0.18 -22.24 -1.21
CA PHE A 220 1.13 -22.92 -2.10
C PHE A 220 2.59 -22.53 -1.79
N ILE A 221 2.88 -21.24 -1.59
CA ILE A 221 4.23 -20.78 -1.29
C ILE A 221 4.70 -21.30 0.08
N ARG A 222 3.83 -21.32 1.09
CA ARG A 222 4.14 -21.85 2.43
C ARG A 222 4.46 -23.34 2.38
N GLU A 223 3.69 -24.10 1.63
CA GLU A 223 3.91 -25.55 1.46
C GLU A 223 5.18 -25.86 0.68
N THR A 224 5.49 -25.04 -0.35
CA THR A 224 6.62 -25.28 -1.26
C THR A 224 7.94 -24.74 -0.73
N GLY A 225 7.96 -23.48 -0.26
CA GLY A 225 9.18 -22.78 0.16
C GLY A 225 9.43 -22.80 1.69
N GLY A 226 8.43 -23.24 2.46
CA GLY A 226 8.52 -23.26 3.92
C GLY A 226 8.74 -21.87 4.54
N GLY A 227 9.32 -21.85 5.75
CA GLY A 227 9.55 -20.61 6.51
C GLY A 227 10.68 -19.71 5.97
N HIS A 228 11.35 -20.08 4.89
CA HIS A 228 12.46 -19.36 4.28
C HIS A 228 12.11 -18.75 2.91
N ALA A 229 10.86 -18.87 2.48
CA ALA A 229 10.41 -18.31 1.21
C ALA A 229 10.47 -16.78 1.21
N LEU A 230 11.19 -16.22 0.24
CA LEU A 230 11.21 -14.79 -0.06
C LEU A 230 10.17 -14.53 -1.15
N THR A 231 9.09 -13.84 -0.78
CA THR A 231 7.95 -13.64 -1.66
C THR A 231 7.82 -12.18 -2.07
N TYR A 232 7.68 -11.94 -3.36
CA TYR A 232 7.58 -10.61 -3.94
C TYR A 232 6.32 -10.46 -4.79
N LEU A 233 5.83 -9.23 -4.89
CA LEU A 233 4.83 -8.83 -5.88
C LEU A 233 5.05 -7.36 -6.27
N PHE A 234 4.51 -6.98 -7.42
CA PHE A 234 4.49 -5.60 -7.87
C PHE A 234 3.04 -5.12 -7.93
N THR A 235 2.78 -3.98 -7.32
CA THR A 235 1.45 -3.37 -7.32
C THR A 235 1.54 -1.85 -7.38
N GLY A 236 0.48 -1.21 -7.84
CA GLY A 236 0.33 0.24 -7.70
C GLY A 236 0.03 0.64 -6.26
N ALA A 237 0.46 1.83 -5.85
CA ALA A 237 0.31 2.33 -4.49
C ALA A 237 -1.14 2.23 -3.95
N ARG A 238 -2.14 2.45 -4.80
CA ARG A 238 -3.57 2.36 -4.45
C ARG A 238 -4.04 0.97 -4.01
N ARG A 239 -3.28 -0.08 -4.30
CA ARG A 239 -3.65 -1.48 -3.99
C ARG A 239 -2.76 -2.11 -2.91
N SER A 240 -1.81 -1.37 -2.35
CA SER A 240 -0.87 -1.89 -1.35
C SER A 240 -1.60 -2.41 -0.10
N SER A 241 -2.64 -1.71 0.37
CA SER A 241 -3.44 -2.12 1.52
C SER A 241 -4.13 -3.49 1.36
N PHE A 242 -4.46 -3.85 0.13
CA PHE A 242 -5.00 -5.20 -0.15
C PHE A 242 -3.97 -6.27 0.18
N TYR A 243 -2.71 -6.08 -0.21
CA TYR A 243 -1.64 -7.06 -0.02
C TYR A 243 -1.05 -7.05 1.40
N GLN A 244 -1.11 -5.94 2.12
CA GLN A 244 -0.69 -5.86 3.52
C GLN A 244 -1.42 -6.86 4.42
N ARG A 245 -2.69 -7.19 4.10
CA ARG A 245 -3.47 -8.21 4.83
C ARG A 245 -2.89 -9.62 4.73
N PHE A 246 -2.00 -9.87 3.78
CA PHE A 246 -1.30 -11.14 3.58
C PHE A 246 0.15 -11.09 4.06
N GLY A 247 0.55 -10.02 4.81
CA GLY A 247 1.89 -9.85 5.34
C GLY A 247 2.89 -9.20 4.38
N PHE A 248 2.44 -8.66 3.24
CA PHE A 248 3.31 -7.89 2.36
C PHE A 248 3.49 -6.48 2.90
N GLU A 249 4.74 -6.08 3.02
CA GLU A 249 5.12 -4.73 3.44
C GLU A 249 5.51 -3.91 2.22
N GLY A 250 5.40 -2.59 2.33
CA GLY A 250 5.80 -1.66 1.27
C GLY A 250 7.33 -1.63 1.10
N PRO A 251 7.85 -0.86 0.13
CA PRO A 251 9.28 -0.77 -0.08
C PRO A 251 9.95 -0.34 1.23
N GLU A 252 10.70 -1.27 1.81
CA GLU A 252 11.52 -0.99 2.98
C GLU A 252 12.70 -0.10 2.58
N THR A 253 13.20 0.69 3.52
CA THR A 253 14.29 1.64 3.29
C THR A 253 15.59 0.99 2.82
N TRP A 254 15.75 -0.32 3.03
CA TRP A 254 16.94 -1.11 2.67
C TRP A 254 16.76 -1.99 1.42
N LEU A 255 15.52 -2.14 0.89
CA LEU A 255 15.23 -2.95 -0.29
C LEU A 255 14.46 -2.13 -1.33
N TYR A 256 15.13 -1.74 -2.40
CA TYR A 256 14.51 -1.07 -3.54
C TYR A 256 14.22 -2.07 -4.65
N GLY A 257 12.94 -2.21 -5.01
CA GLY A 257 12.56 -2.86 -6.25
C GLY A 257 12.92 -1.96 -7.44
N MET A 258 13.83 -2.41 -8.30
CA MET A 258 14.15 -1.74 -9.56
C MET A 258 13.45 -2.47 -10.70
N SER A 259 12.82 -1.72 -11.61
CA SER A 259 12.19 -2.26 -12.80
C SER A 259 12.80 -1.64 -14.06
N ALA A 260 12.96 -2.43 -15.11
CA ALA A 260 13.32 -1.93 -16.43
C ALA A 260 12.36 -2.49 -17.48
N ARG A 261 11.73 -1.61 -18.26
CA ARG A 261 10.92 -2.01 -19.41
C ARG A 261 11.77 -2.59 -20.55
N ARG A 262 13.02 -2.14 -20.67
CA ARG A 262 14.02 -2.66 -21.59
C ARG A 262 15.37 -2.68 -20.89
N LEU A 263 15.96 -3.87 -20.77
CA LEU A 263 17.32 -4.02 -20.30
C LEU A 263 18.27 -3.50 -21.37
N LYS A 264 19.28 -2.74 -20.96
CA LYS A 264 20.40 -2.32 -21.80
C LYS A 264 21.64 -3.10 -21.36
N THR A 265 22.39 -3.63 -22.29
CA THR A 265 23.71 -4.20 -22.00
C THR A 265 24.69 -3.04 -21.79
N ALA A 266 25.26 -2.93 -20.57
CA ALA A 266 26.30 -1.96 -20.30
C ALA A 266 27.66 -2.57 -20.71
N GLY A 267 28.09 -2.31 -21.92
CA GLY A 267 29.49 -2.56 -22.35
C GLY A 267 29.99 -4.01 -22.35
N TYR A 268 29.09 -5.01 -22.25
CA TYR A 268 29.48 -6.42 -22.34
C TYR A 268 29.62 -6.81 -23.81
N SER A 269 30.87 -6.88 -24.32
CA SER A 269 31.16 -7.58 -25.56
C SER A 269 31.29 -9.07 -25.24
N LYS A 270 30.49 -9.92 -25.87
CA LYS A 270 30.80 -11.34 -25.90
C LYS A 270 32.10 -11.50 -26.65
N SER A 271 33.21 -11.80 -25.95
CA SER A 271 34.36 -12.42 -26.59
C SER A 271 33.91 -13.78 -27.12
N THR A 272 33.85 -13.88 -28.42
CA THR A 272 33.69 -15.15 -29.17
C THR A 272 34.88 -16.03 -28.93
#